data_71352ca5e30ac09a55301b955a843619
#
_entry.id   71352ca5e30ac09a55301b955a843619
#
_cell.length_a   1.000
_cell.length_b   1.000
_cell.length_c   1.000
_cell.angle_alpha   90.00
_cell.angle_beta   90.00
_cell.angle_gamma   90.00
#
_symmetry.space_group_name_H-M   'P 1'
#
loop_
_entity.id
_entity.type
_entity.pdbx_description
1 polymer ?
#
loop_
_entity_poly.entity_id
_entity_poly.type
_entity_poly.pdbx_seq_one_letter_code
_entity_poly.pdbx_strand_id
1 'polypeptide(L)'
;MFQLSEEQKRFFDTFGYLVLKRLFVDDAKKISTAFDQTVEKYSSELVEWQHRAHHNQRRRFLTQFIDRDEYLSSLLDDERILGIYKGLLGDDFIYRGSDANLFDCSTCWHSDTYGALLKYRNVKIGFYLEKLDANNGCFRVLPGSQHFGDKFANKLQAFLKKNDSYVDDLDLKDDEIPATIIPTEPGDIVVFDFRVKHATCFASEHHRRMFTMCAAEKVQDEDMPAFRELIAAAGKLGVKSYYGEAMVRTATPERMLHLQQCLDNQDALFFFFIFVYVLVFIIK
;
A
#
# COMPACT_ATOMS: atom_id res chain seq x y z
N MET A 1 15.51 -10.77 -17.47
CA MET A 1 14.23 -10.41 -16.80
C MET A 1 14.30 -10.92 -15.37
N PHE A 2 14.08 -10.07 -14.40
CA PHE A 2 14.03 -10.45 -12.98
C PHE A 2 12.83 -11.36 -12.70
N GLN A 3 13.02 -12.40 -11.89
CA GLN A 3 11.96 -13.32 -11.48
C GLN A 3 12.18 -13.75 -10.05
N LEU A 4 11.10 -13.85 -9.28
CA LEU A 4 11.16 -14.48 -7.97
C LEU A 4 11.41 -15.99 -8.10
N SER A 5 12.29 -16.53 -7.25
CA SER A 5 12.48 -17.97 -7.18
C SER A 5 11.23 -18.66 -6.60
N GLU A 6 11.07 -19.96 -6.89
CA GLU A 6 9.98 -20.74 -6.32
C GLU A 6 10.05 -20.82 -4.77
N GLU A 7 11.25 -20.70 -4.21
CA GLU A 7 11.45 -20.63 -2.77
C GLU A 7 10.94 -19.29 -2.21
N GLN A 8 11.23 -18.16 -2.88
CA GLN A 8 10.71 -16.84 -2.50
C GLN A 8 9.19 -16.78 -2.59
N LYS A 9 8.60 -17.35 -3.63
CA LYS A 9 7.13 -17.42 -3.76
C LYS A 9 6.51 -18.23 -2.64
N ARG A 10 7.04 -19.44 -2.35
CA ARG A 10 6.57 -20.26 -1.21
C ARG A 10 6.75 -19.57 0.13
N PHE A 11 7.86 -18.84 0.33
CA PHE A 11 8.05 -18.04 1.52
C PHE A 11 6.97 -16.97 1.65
N PHE A 12 6.71 -16.23 0.57
CA PHE A 12 5.64 -15.22 0.55
C PHE A 12 4.26 -15.83 0.83
N ASP A 13 3.94 -16.95 0.19
CA ASP A 13 2.67 -17.65 0.41
C ASP A 13 2.50 -18.10 1.85
N THR A 14 3.59 -18.55 2.49
CA THR A 14 3.56 -19.02 3.88
C THR A 14 3.49 -17.87 4.89
N PHE A 15 4.32 -16.83 4.70
CA PHE A 15 4.56 -15.82 5.71
C PHE A 15 3.96 -14.44 5.39
N GLY A 16 3.54 -14.19 4.16
CA GLY A 16 2.87 -12.97 3.72
C GLY A 16 3.78 -11.79 3.43
N TYR A 17 5.09 -11.97 3.41
CA TYR A 17 6.04 -10.91 3.10
C TYR A 17 7.33 -11.44 2.46
N LEU A 18 8.05 -10.54 1.78
CA LEU A 18 9.43 -10.76 1.31
C LEU A 18 10.28 -9.50 1.58
N VAL A 19 11.57 -9.70 1.78
CA VAL A 19 12.55 -8.62 1.84
C VAL A 19 13.59 -8.85 0.75
N LEU A 20 13.63 -7.96 -0.22
CA LEU A 20 14.57 -8.02 -1.34
C LEU A 20 15.67 -6.98 -1.11
N LYS A 21 16.75 -7.45 -0.47
CA LYS A 21 17.85 -6.59 -0.09
C LYS A 21 18.60 -6.05 -1.32
N ARG A 22 18.91 -4.74 -1.29
CA ARG A 22 19.74 -4.05 -2.28
C ARG A 22 19.21 -4.10 -3.72
N LEU A 23 17.93 -4.45 -3.92
CA LEU A 23 17.37 -4.63 -5.26
C LEU A 23 17.40 -3.33 -6.09
N PHE A 24 17.28 -2.16 -5.44
CA PHE A 24 17.32 -0.83 -6.04
C PHE A 24 18.46 0.04 -5.49
N VAL A 25 19.54 -0.56 -4.99
CA VAL A 25 20.63 0.20 -4.37
C VAL A 25 21.28 1.21 -5.33
N ASP A 26 21.42 0.85 -6.59
CA ASP A 26 22.02 1.72 -7.61
C ASP A 26 21.09 2.87 -8.02
N ASP A 27 19.78 2.68 -7.86
CA ASP A 27 18.75 3.68 -8.16
C ASP A 27 18.33 4.50 -6.93
N ALA A 28 18.71 4.10 -5.72
CA ALA A 28 18.21 4.63 -4.46
C ALA A 28 18.31 6.16 -4.38
N LYS A 29 19.44 6.72 -4.78
CA LYS A 29 19.65 8.19 -4.79
C LYS A 29 18.70 8.89 -5.76
N LYS A 30 18.55 8.35 -6.97
CA LYS A 30 17.66 8.92 -8.00
C LYS A 30 16.21 8.85 -7.57
N ILE A 31 15.79 7.72 -7.01
CA ILE A 31 14.43 7.53 -6.46
C ILE A 31 14.16 8.53 -5.32
N SER A 32 15.10 8.67 -4.37
CA SER A 32 14.97 9.62 -3.26
C SER A 32 14.85 11.07 -3.75
N THR A 33 15.68 11.46 -4.75
CA THR A 33 15.60 12.79 -5.34
C THR A 33 14.26 13.04 -6.03
N ALA A 34 13.77 12.08 -6.81
CA ALA A 34 12.48 12.18 -7.48
C ALA A 34 11.32 12.23 -6.49
N PHE A 35 11.42 11.50 -5.37
CA PHE A 35 10.48 11.58 -4.28
C PHE A 35 10.38 13.01 -3.73
N ASP A 36 11.51 13.61 -3.33
CA ASP A 36 11.54 14.94 -2.73
C ASP A 36 11.01 16.01 -3.70
N GLN A 37 11.44 15.97 -4.96
CA GLN A 37 10.97 16.89 -6.00
C GLN A 37 9.47 16.79 -6.25
N THR A 38 8.94 15.56 -6.28
CA THR A 38 7.50 15.34 -6.48
C THR A 38 6.70 15.82 -5.28
N VAL A 39 7.12 15.51 -4.05
CA VAL A 39 6.46 15.96 -2.82
C VAL A 39 6.50 17.49 -2.71
N GLU A 40 7.61 18.13 -3.04
CA GLU A 40 7.73 19.58 -3.05
C GLU A 40 6.80 20.22 -4.08
N LYS A 41 6.82 19.73 -5.30
CA LYS A 41 5.99 20.21 -6.43
C LYS A 41 4.49 20.15 -6.10
N TYR A 42 4.04 19.11 -5.41
CA TYR A 42 2.64 18.88 -5.06
C TYR A 42 2.36 19.09 -3.57
N SER A 43 3.17 19.91 -2.89
CA SER A 43 3.07 20.14 -1.44
C SER A 43 1.71 20.68 -0.99
N SER A 44 1.02 21.43 -1.84
CA SER A 44 -0.35 21.94 -1.57
C SER A 44 -1.43 20.86 -1.64
N GLU A 45 -1.13 19.68 -2.20
CA GLU A 45 -2.03 18.54 -2.30
C GLU A 45 -1.75 17.47 -1.23
N LEU A 46 -0.76 17.68 -0.38
CA LEU A 46 -0.50 16.80 0.76
C LEU A 46 -1.70 16.79 1.70
N VAL A 47 -2.21 15.60 1.93
CA VAL A 47 -3.29 15.39 2.90
C VAL A 47 -2.66 15.17 4.28
N GLU A 48 -3.01 16.02 5.23
CA GLU A 48 -2.68 15.79 6.63
C GLU A 48 -3.69 14.79 7.21
N TRP A 49 -3.17 13.67 7.65
CA TRP A 49 -3.97 12.62 8.26
C TRP A 49 -3.70 12.59 9.76
N GLN A 50 -4.69 13.03 10.52
CA GLN A 50 -4.68 12.93 11.97
C GLN A 50 -6.05 12.40 12.41
N HIS A 51 -6.23 11.09 12.41
CA HIS A 51 -7.52 10.53 12.76
C HIS A 51 -7.38 9.38 13.75
N ARG A 52 -8.07 9.50 14.90
CA ARG A 52 -8.11 8.46 15.93
C ARG A 52 -8.63 7.12 15.41
N ALA A 53 -9.58 7.14 14.48
CA ALA A 53 -10.14 5.93 13.87
C ALA A 53 -9.21 5.27 12.84
N HIS A 54 -8.09 5.89 12.48
CA HIS A 54 -7.14 5.34 11.53
C HIS A 54 -5.79 5.15 12.20
N HIS A 55 -5.76 4.22 13.16
CA HIS A 55 -4.52 3.77 13.82
C HIS A 55 -3.74 4.87 14.55
N ASN A 56 -4.42 5.96 14.94
CA ASN A 56 -3.81 7.09 15.64
C ASN A 56 -2.54 7.66 14.95
N GLN A 57 -2.40 7.44 13.64
CA GLN A 57 -1.25 7.85 12.84
C GLN A 57 -1.28 9.35 12.58
N ARG A 58 -0.14 9.99 12.75
CA ARG A 58 0.13 11.31 12.19
C ARG A 58 1.01 11.14 10.97
N ARG A 59 0.46 11.43 9.80
CA ARG A 59 1.20 11.40 8.55
C ARG A 59 0.69 12.45 7.59
N ARG A 60 1.57 12.92 6.74
CA ARG A 60 1.20 13.60 5.50
C ARG A 60 1.37 12.61 4.37
N PHE A 61 0.41 12.55 3.48
CA PHE A 61 0.51 11.64 2.34
C PHE A 61 0.05 12.32 1.04
N LEU A 62 0.60 11.81 -0.07
CA LEU A 62 0.26 12.22 -1.41
C LEU A 62 -0.20 10.98 -2.18
N THR A 63 -1.48 10.96 -2.55
CA THR A 63 -2.05 9.88 -3.36
C THR A 63 -1.61 9.96 -4.80
N GLN A 64 -1.70 8.85 -5.54
CA GLN A 64 -1.25 8.76 -6.94
C GLN A 64 0.21 9.23 -7.08
N PHE A 65 1.05 8.83 -6.15
CA PHE A 65 2.36 9.44 -6.01
C PHE A 65 3.26 9.21 -7.23
N ILE A 66 3.51 7.95 -7.62
CA ILE A 66 4.36 7.68 -8.78
C ILE A 66 3.72 8.14 -10.10
N ASP A 67 2.40 8.31 -10.10
CA ASP A 67 1.60 8.72 -11.26
C ASP A 67 1.81 10.20 -11.64
N ARG A 68 2.53 10.96 -10.79
CA ARG A 68 2.74 12.41 -10.93
C ARG A 68 4.07 12.77 -11.58
N ASP A 69 4.94 11.81 -11.73
CA ASP A 69 6.29 11.98 -12.30
C ASP A 69 6.58 10.86 -13.30
N GLU A 70 7.19 11.21 -14.45
CA GLU A 70 7.45 10.26 -15.53
C GLU A 70 8.45 9.18 -15.13
N TYR A 71 9.52 9.56 -14.40
CA TYR A 71 10.50 8.60 -13.93
C TYR A 71 9.91 7.66 -12.88
N LEU A 72 9.17 8.21 -11.91
CA LEU A 72 8.52 7.37 -10.91
C LEU A 72 7.46 6.46 -11.55
N SER A 73 6.69 6.96 -12.53
CA SER A 73 5.75 6.12 -13.30
C SER A 73 6.47 4.98 -14.02
N SER A 74 7.68 5.21 -14.53
CA SER A 74 8.46 4.18 -15.22
C SER A 74 8.94 3.05 -14.30
N LEU A 75 8.86 3.20 -12.97
CA LEU A 75 9.12 2.09 -12.05
C LEU A 75 8.17 0.92 -12.26
N LEU A 76 6.95 1.17 -12.76
CA LEU A 76 6.01 0.10 -13.09
C LEU A 76 6.42 -0.69 -14.35
N ASP A 77 7.29 -0.14 -15.20
CA ASP A 77 7.90 -0.86 -16.34
C ASP A 77 9.21 -1.56 -15.96
N ASP A 78 9.75 -1.30 -14.77
CA ASP A 78 11.00 -1.90 -14.33
C ASP A 78 10.85 -3.42 -14.20
N GLU A 79 11.75 -4.17 -14.83
CA GLU A 79 11.67 -5.63 -14.85
C GLU A 79 11.68 -6.28 -13.46
N ARG A 80 12.26 -5.59 -12.45
CA ARG A 80 12.28 -6.05 -11.05
C ARG A 80 10.89 -5.95 -10.44
N ILE A 81 10.20 -4.82 -10.67
CA ILE A 81 8.81 -4.61 -10.19
C ILE A 81 7.85 -5.53 -10.92
N LEU A 82 7.95 -5.60 -12.25
CA LEU A 82 7.14 -6.52 -13.06
C LEU A 82 7.34 -7.98 -12.61
N GLY A 83 8.59 -8.40 -12.40
CA GLY A 83 8.90 -9.76 -11.96
C GLY A 83 8.36 -10.11 -10.57
N ILE A 84 8.31 -9.13 -9.66
CA ILE A 84 7.68 -9.30 -8.34
C ILE A 84 6.17 -9.51 -8.51
N TYR A 85 5.49 -8.59 -9.20
CA TYR A 85 4.04 -8.65 -9.34
C TYR A 85 3.59 -9.87 -10.15
N LYS A 86 4.22 -10.14 -11.30
CA LYS A 86 3.91 -11.34 -12.10
C LYS A 86 4.14 -12.63 -11.31
N GLY A 87 5.21 -12.68 -10.52
CA GLY A 87 5.52 -13.85 -9.69
C GLY A 87 4.53 -14.13 -8.57
N LEU A 88 3.84 -13.11 -8.06
CA LEU A 88 2.92 -13.22 -6.92
C LEU A 88 1.43 -13.12 -7.30
N LEU A 89 1.11 -12.47 -8.41
CA LEU A 89 -0.26 -12.11 -8.80
C LEU A 89 -0.67 -12.67 -10.18
N GLY A 90 0.29 -13.18 -10.96
CA GLY A 90 0.05 -13.59 -12.34
C GLY A 90 0.38 -12.51 -13.36
N ASP A 91 0.45 -12.92 -14.64
CA ASP A 91 0.89 -12.06 -15.75
C ASP A 91 -0.07 -10.91 -16.05
N ASP A 92 -1.34 -11.04 -15.70
CA ASP A 92 -2.42 -10.09 -15.95
C ASP A 92 -2.82 -9.27 -14.70
N PHE A 93 -1.91 -9.14 -13.74
CA PHE A 93 -2.16 -8.34 -12.53
C PHE A 93 -2.63 -6.92 -12.86
N ILE A 94 -3.33 -6.30 -11.92
CA ILE A 94 -3.72 -4.89 -12.03
C ILE A 94 -2.91 -4.03 -11.06
N TYR A 95 -2.39 -2.90 -11.56
CA TYR A 95 -1.81 -1.86 -10.71
C TYR A 95 -2.93 -1.05 -10.07
N ARG A 96 -2.85 -0.83 -8.75
CA ARG A 96 -3.94 -0.20 -7.99
C ARG A 96 -3.63 1.21 -7.50
N GLY A 97 -2.39 1.63 -7.62
CA GLY A 97 -1.98 2.98 -7.22
C GLY A 97 -0.80 3.01 -6.25
N SER A 98 -0.47 4.21 -5.82
CA SER A 98 0.68 4.48 -4.96
C SER A 98 0.39 5.65 -4.02
N ASP A 99 1.07 5.63 -2.87
CA ASP A 99 1.06 6.74 -1.93
C ASP A 99 2.49 7.07 -1.51
N ALA A 100 2.87 8.36 -1.55
CA ALA A 100 3.99 8.83 -0.75
C ALA A 100 3.52 9.08 0.68
N ASN A 101 4.36 8.76 1.64
CA ASN A 101 4.07 8.93 3.05
C ASN A 101 5.25 9.59 3.77
N LEU A 102 4.92 10.61 4.54
CA LEU A 102 5.81 11.33 5.44
C LEU A 102 5.29 11.08 6.86
N PHE A 103 5.93 10.16 7.59
CA PHE A 103 5.53 9.77 8.92
C PHE A 103 6.33 10.52 9.99
N ASP A 104 5.63 11.01 10.99
CA ASP A 104 6.20 11.65 12.18
C ASP A 104 5.91 10.83 13.45
N CYS A 105 5.46 9.59 13.32
CA CYS A 105 5.11 8.72 14.44
C CYS A 105 5.16 7.24 14.08
N SER A 106 5.04 6.40 15.09
CA SER A 106 4.80 4.96 14.93
C SER A 106 3.43 4.68 14.32
N THR A 107 3.25 3.49 13.77
CA THR A 107 1.96 2.99 13.29
C THR A 107 1.57 1.78 14.13
N CYS A 108 0.35 1.77 14.66
CA CYS A 108 -0.13 0.62 15.42
C CYS A 108 -0.42 -0.60 14.54
N TRP A 109 -0.63 -1.72 15.16
CA TRP A 109 -0.90 -2.99 14.48
C TRP A 109 -2.17 -2.93 13.64
N HIS A 110 -2.04 -3.21 12.34
CA HIS A 110 -3.13 -3.20 11.38
C HIS A 110 -2.87 -4.12 10.19
N SER A 111 -3.85 -4.25 9.34
CA SER A 111 -3.72 -4.74 7.96
C SER A 111 -4.29 -3.70 7.00
N ASP A 112 -3.80 -3.66 5.78
CA ASP A 112 -4.24 -2.69 4.77
C ASP A 112 -5.61 -3.00 4.15
N THR A 113 -6.25 -4.06 4.59
CA THR A 113 -7.60 -4.42 4.15
C THR A 113 -8.69 -3.54 4.75
N TYR A 114 -8.36 -2.76 5.78
CA TYR A 114 -9.32 -1.94 6.54
C TYR A 114 -10.58 -2.73 6.96
N GLY A 115 -10.41 -4.05 7.15
CA GLY A 115 -11.48 -4.97 7.52
C GLY A 115 -12.35 -5.47 6.38
N ALA A 116 -12.10 -5.07 5.15
CA ALA A 116 -12.69 -5.72 3.98
C ALA A 116 -12.07 -7.12 3.79
N LEU A 117 -12.91 -8.09 3.49
CA LEU A 117 -12.45 -9.42 3.12
C LEU A 117 -12.20 -9.45 1.62
N LEU A 118 -10.94 -9.22 1.22
CA LEU A 118 -10.54 -9.31 -0.17
C LEU A 118 -10.37 -10.78 -0.54
N LYS A 119 -11.13 -11.26 -1.50
CA LYS A 119 -11.03 -12.63 -2.03
C LYS A 119 -9.82 -12.79 -2.94
N TYR A 120 -9.48 -11.74 -3.69
CA TYR A 120 -8.31 -11.69 -4.55
C TYR A 120 -7.10 -11.12 -3.79
N ARG A 121 -5.91 -11.60 -4.15
CA ARG A 121 -4.67 -11.17 -3.51
C ARG A 121 -4.34 -9.72 -3.88
N ASN A 122 -3.97 -8.94 -2.88
CA ASN A 122 -3.39 -7.61 -3.04
C ASN A 122 -2.00 -7.59 -2.42
N VAL A 123 -1.05 -7.03 -3.15
CA VAL A 123 0.36 -6.95 -2.77
C VAL A 123 0.80 -5.50 -2.76
N LYS A 124 1.54 -5.14 -1.73
CA LYS A 124 2.18 -3.82 -1.59
C LYS A 124 3.69 -3.98 -1.65
N ILE A 125 4.34 -3.12 -2.42
CA ILE A 125 5.78 -2.93 -2.44
C ILE A 125 6.07 -1.62 -1.71
N GLY A 126 6.89 -1.68 -0.66
CA GLY A 126 7.35 -0.52 0.09
C GLY A 126 8.79 -0.15 -0.26
N PHE A 127 8.99 1.11 -0.60
CA PHE A 127 10.28 1.76 -0.79
C PHE A 127 10.58 2.65 0.42
N TYR A 128 11.55 2.29 1.22
CA TYR A 128 12.00 3.07 2.38
C TYR A 128 13.23 3.87 1.98
N LEU A 129 13.19 5.19 2.20
CA LEU A 129 14.23 6.11 1.70
C LEU A 129 15.30 6.44 2.73
N GLU A 130 15.12 5.99 3.97
CA GLU A 130 16.08 6.09 5.07
C GLU A 130 16.51 4.71 5.55
N LYS A 131 17.64 4.68 6.24
CA LYS A 131 18.05 3.52 7.03
C LYS A 131 17.15 3.40 8.25
N LEU A 132 16.44 2.28 8.36
CA LEU A 132 15.53 1.97 9.46
C LEU A 132 15.96 0.71 10.18
N ASP A 133 15.88 0.73 11.49
CA ASP A 133 16.14 -0.39 12.38
C ASP A 133 15.09 -0.53 13.49
N ALA A 134 15.31 -1.43 14.43
CA ALA A 134 14.38 -1.72 15.52
C ALA A 134 14.01 -0.50 16.39
N ASN A 135 14.85 0.55 16.40
CA ASN A 135 14.75 1.69 17.31
C ASN A 135 14.25 2.98 16.63
N ASN A 136 14.06 2.97 15.31
CA ASN A 136 13.71 4.18 14.57
C ASN A 136 12.57 3.98 13.55
N GLY A 137 11.68 3.02 13.80
CA GLY A 137 10.45 2.88 13.04
C GLY A 137 10.52 1.96 11.81
N CYS A 138 11.38 0.95 11.83
CA CYS A 138 11.35 -0.07 10.78
C CYS A 138 10.03 -0.86 10.79
N PHE A 139 9.76 -1.51 9.67
CA PHE A 139 8.59 -2.37 9.50
C PHE A 139 8.66 -3.59 10.43
N ARG A 140 7.55 -3.90 11.08
CA ARG A 140 7.35 -5.10 11.89
C ARG A 140 6.18 -5.87 11.35
N VAL A 141 6.29 -7.19 11.27
CA VAL A 141 5.26 -8.05 10.67
C VAL A 141 5.01 -9.28 11.53
N LEU A 142 3.75 -9.71 11.59
CA LEU A 142 3.34 -11.00 12.14
C LEU A 142 3.26 -12.02 11.01
N PRO A 143 4.30 -12.85 10.81
CA PRO A 143 4.34 -13.81 9.71
C PRO A 143 3.17 -14.78 9.75
N GLY A 144 2.58 -15.08 8.59
CA GLY A 144 1.44 -16.01 8.51
C GLY A 144 0.09 -15.41 8.87
N SER A 145 0.03 -14.14 9.29
CA SER A 145 -1.21 -13.49 9.72
C SER A 145 -2.13 -13.06 8.56
N GLN A 146 -1.73 -13.29 7.31
CA GLN A 146 -2.50 -12.98 6.10
C GLN A 146 -3.50 -14.07 5.72
N HIS A 147 -3.42 -15.28 6.28
CA HIS A 147 -4.21 -16.42 5.83
C HIS A 147 -5.71 -16.18 5.99
N PHE A 148 -6.38 -16.07 4.87
CA PHE A 148 -7.82 -15.85 4.82
C PHE A 148 -8.56 -17.12 5.28
N GLY A 149 -9.56 -16.94 6.15
CA GLY A 149 -10.34 -18.05 6.68
C GLY A 149 -9.66 -18.85 7.81
N ASP A 150 -8.38 -18.61 8.08
CA ASP A 150 -7.69 -19.21 9.21
C ASP A 150 -8.24 -18.68 10.54
N LYS A 151 -8.55 -19.59 11.47
CA LYS A 151 -9.14 -19.23 12.77
C LYS A 151 -8.22 -18.32 13.61
N PHE A 152 -6.90 -18.56 13.53
CA PHE A 152 -5.92 -17.75 14.25
C PHE A 152 -5.85 -16.35 13.65
N ALA A 153 -5.69 -16.23 12.33
CA ALA A 153 -5.63 -14.94 11.64
C ALA A 153 -6.91 -14.11 11.88
N ASN A 154 -8.08 -14.75 11.85
CA ASN A 154 -9.36 -14.09 12.14
C ASN A 154 -9.46 -13.62 13.59
N LYS A 155 -9.02 -14.44 14.54
CA LYS A 155 -8.98 -14.09 15.97
C LYS A 155 -8.01 -12.94 16.22
N LEU A 156 -6.82 -13.01 15.65
CA LEU A 156 -5.82 -11.96 15.74
C LEU A 156 -6.33 -10.64 15.15
N GLN A 157 -7.00 -10.69 13.98
CA GLN A 157 -7.60 -9.50 13.38
C GLN A 157 -8.70 -8.89 14.27
N ALA A 158 -9.56 -9.71 14.84
CA ALA A 158 -10.63 -9.25 15.73
C ALA A 158 -10.05 -8.60 17.00
N PHE A 159 -8.98 -9.19 17.52
CA PHE A 159 -8.27 -8.70 18.68
C PHE A 159 -7.58 -7.35 18.41
N LEU A 160 -6.80 -7.24 17.33
CA LEU A 160 -6.12 -6.00 16.93
C LEU A 160 -7.09 -4.86 16.56
N LYS A 161 -8.32 -5.19 16.15
CA LYS A 161 -9.36 -4.18 15.85
C LYS A 161 -10.04 -3.59 17.08
N LYS A 162 -10.17 -4.34 18.15
CA LYS A 162 -10.86 -3.88 19.35
C LYS A 162 -10.15 -2.70 20.01
N ASN A 163 -8.87 -2.59 19.79
CA ASN A 163 -8.00 -1.70 20.54
C ASN A 163 -7.27 -0.81 19.54
N ASP A 164 -7.78 0.40 19.34
CA ASP A 164 -7.25 1.44 18.43
C ASP A 164 -5.80 1.89 18.75
N SER A 165 -5.08 1.23 19.65
CA SER A 165 -3.67 1.47 19.95
C SER A 165 -3.07 0.60 21.07
N TYR A 166 -3.83 -0.24 21.73
CA TYR A 166 -3.32 -1.08 22.82
C TYR A 166 -3.89 -2.49 22.70
N VAL A 167 -3.05 -3.46 22.98
CA VAL A 167 -3.47 -4.84 23.17
C VAL A 167 -3.90 -4.96 24.65
N ASP A 168 -4.90 -4.14 25.04
CA ASP A 168 -5.31 -3.93 26.43
C ASP A 168 -5.70 -5.23 27.16
N ASP A 169 -6.31 -6.19 26.43
CA ASP A 169 -6.71 -7.46 27.01
C ASP A 169 -5.51 -8.35 27.45
N LEU A 170 -4.30 -8.04 26.98
CA LEU A 170 -3.07 -8.77 27.32
C LEU A 170 -2.07 -7.93 28.13
N ASP A 171 -2.38 -6.65 28.37
CA ASP A 171 -1.45 -5.70 29.00
C ASP A 171 -0.09 -5.64 28.28
N LEU A 172 -0.11 -5.71 26.94
CA LEU A 172 1.07 -5.65 26.09
C LEU A 172 1.11 -4.34 25.31
N LYS A 173 2.30 -3.77 25.18
CA LYS A 173 2.55 -2.66 24.29
C LYS A 173 2.80 -3.17 22.86
N ASP A 174 2.63 -2.28 21.88
CA ASP A 174 2.84 -2.61 20.45
C ASP A 174 4.23 -3.18 20.16
N ASP A 175 5.25 -2.74 20.88
CA ASP A 175 6.65 -3.20 20.76
C ASP A 175 6.94 -4.52 21.47
N GLU A 176 6.08 -4.93 22.39
CA GLU A 176 6.18 -6.21 23.13
C GLU A 176 5.54 -7.39 22.37
N ILE A 177 4.77 -7.09 21.31
CA ILE A 177 4.19 -8.14 20.47
C ILE A 177 5.30 -8.88 19.72
N PRO A 178 5.39 -10.22 19.85
CA PRO A 178 6.37 -11.03 19.14
C PRO A 178 6.19 -10.90 17.62
N ALA A 179 7.09 -10.19 16.97
CA ALA A 179 7.03 -9.90 15.54
C ALA A 179 8.40 -10.02 14.88
N THR A 180 8.42 -10.28 13.59
CA THR A 180 9.64 -10.16 12.80
C THR A 180 9.92 -8.68 12.54
N ILE A 181 11.08 -8.23 13.00
CA ILE A 181 11.60 -6.88 12.77
C ILE A 181 12.34 -6.88 11.43
N ILE A 182 12.01 -5.94 10.57
CA ILE A 182 12.56 -5.84 9.21
C ILE A 182 13.34 -4.53 9.06
N PRO A 183 14.64 -4.52 9.40
CA PRO A 183 15.48 -3.37 9.13
C PRO A 183 15.69 -3.19 7.63
N THR A 184 15.69 -1.93 7.17
CA THR A 184 15.85 -1.57 5.76
C THR A 184 16.91 -0.51 5.57
N GLU A 185 17.55 -0.53 4.40
CA GLU A 185 18.39 0.55 3.89
C GLU A 185 17.83 1.05 2.54
N PRO A 186 18.16 2.29 2.13
CA PRO A 186 17.77 2.77 0.81
C PRO A 186 18.17 1.81 -0.31
N GLY A 187 17.20 1.43 -1.13
CA GLY A 187 17.36 0.40 -2.18
C GLY A 187 16.90 -1.01 -1.77
N ASP A 188 16.56 -1.24 -0.51
CA ASP A 188 15.83 -2.44 -0.09
C ASP A 188 14.36 -2.31 -0.45
N ILE A 189 13.74 -3.44 -0.78
CA ILE A 189 12.30 -3.52 -1.07
C ILE A 189 11.64 -4.47 -0.08
N VAL A 190 10.57 -4.00 0.53
CA VAL A 190 9.67 -4.84 1.34
C VAL A 190 8.39 -5.08 0.57
N VAL A 191 8.08 -6.35 0.32
CA VAL A 191 6.87 -6.79 -0.38
C VAL A 191 5.97 -7.49 0.62
N PHE A 192 4.68 -7.15 0.69
CA PHE A 192 3.79 -7.80 1.62
C PHE A 192 2.33 -7.87 1.13
N ASP A 193 1.63 -8.90 1.59
CA ASP A 193 0.20 -9.09 1.37
C ASP A 193 -0.59 -8.07 2.21
N PHE A 194 -1.61 -7.43 1.64
CA PHE A 194 -2.45 -6.45 2.34
C PHE A 194 -3.06 -6.97 3.65
N ARG A 195 -3.25 -8.28 3.74
CA ARG A 195 -3.86 -8.94 4.89
C ARG A 195 -2.89 -9.17 6.05
N VAL A 196 -1.58 -9.14 5.80
CA VAL A 196 -0.58 -9.37 6.86
C VAL A 196 -0.66 -8.26 7.91
N LYS A 197 -0.58 -8.63 9.18
CA LYS A 197 -0.58 -7.67 10.29
C LYS A 197 0.81 -7.08 10.43
N HIS A 198 0.86 -5.77 10.43
CA HIS A 198 2.12 -5.04 10.50
C HIS A 198 1.99 -3.75 11.29
N ALA A 199 3.13 -3.26 11.76
CA ALA A 199 3.25 -2.04 12.54
C ALA A 199 4.64 -1.41 12.38
N THR A 200 4.83 -0.25 12.97
CA THR A 200 6.16 0.35 13.20
C THR A 200 6.22 0.90 14.62
N CYS A 201 7.34 0.70 15.31
CA CYS A 201 7.55 1.18 16.68
C CYS A 201 8.74 2.13 16.75
N PHE A 202 8.81 2.95 17.79
CA PHE A 202 9.92 3.85 18.09
C PHE A 202 10.24 4.90 17.00
N ALA A 203 9.22 5.40 16.32
CA ALA A 203 9.37 6.36 15.23
C ALA A 203 9.14 7.82 15.64
N SER A 204 9.05 8.11 16.93
CA SER A 204 8.54 9.37 17.48
C SER A 204 9.41 10.62 17.22
N GLU A 205 10.65 10.46 16.77
CA GLU A 205 11.57 11.59 16.56
C GLU A 205 12.20 11.59 15.15
N HIS A 206 11.85 10.63 14.31
CA HIS A 206 12.44 10.47 12.99
C HIS A 206 11.39 10.61 11.90
N HIS A 207 11.58 11.64 11.07
CA HIS A 207 10.82 11.75 9.84
C HIS A 207 11.18 10.59 8.92
N ARG A 208 10.18 9.82 8.52
CA ARG A 208 10.34 8.70 7.59
C ARG A 208 9.67 9.01 6.28
N ARG A 209 10.46 9.01 5.22
CA ARG A 209 9.95 9.11 3.85
C ARG A 209 9.86 7.70 3.27
N MET A 210 8.71 7.38 2.76
CA MET A 210 8.49 6.13 2.04
C MET A 210 7.39 6.31 1.00
N PHE A 211 7.40 5.48 0.01
CA PHE A 211 6.24 5.34 -0.85
C PHE A 211 5.91 3.87 -1.07
N THR A 212 4.69 3.64 -1.47
CA THR A 212 4.21 2.30 -1.76
C THR A 212 3.69 2.22 -3.18
N MET A 213 3.81 1.03 -3.76
CA MET A 213 3.16 0.64 -5.00
C MET A 213 2.25 -0.54 -4.70
N CYS A 214 1.00 -0.46 -5.12
CA CYS A 214 -0.02 -1.45 -4.82
C CYS A 214 -0.51 -2.12 -6.11
N ALA A 215 -0.58 -3.45 -6.11
CA ALA A 215 -1.15 -4.23 -7.20
C ALA A 215 -2.02 -5.36 -6.65
N ALA A 216 -2.88 -5.91 -7.50
CA ALA A 216 -3.74 -7.03 -7.15
C ALA A 216 -3.82 -8.05 -8.29
N GLU A 217 -4.25 -9.26 -7.96
CA GLU A 217 -4.75 -10.19 -8.97
C GLU A 217 -5.86 -9.51 -9.78
N LYS A 218 -5.98 -9.86 -11.04
CA LYS A 218 -7.07 -9.37 -11.88
C LYS A 218 -8.42 -9.76 -11.27
N VAL A 219 -9.27 -8.76 -11.10
CA VAL A 219 -10.57 -8.96 -10.46
C VAL A 219 -11.52 -9.68 -11.41
N GLN A 220 -12.15 -10.74 -10.93
CA GLN A 220 -13.12 -11.52 -11.66
C GLN A 220 -14.52 -10.88 -11.57
N ASP A 221 -15.41 -11.24 -12.49
CA ASP A 221 -16.75 -10.64 -12.62
C ASP A 221 -17.56 -10.70 -11.32
N GLU A 222 -17.43 -11.78 -10.56
CA GLU A 222 -18.13 -11.98 -9.29
C GLU A 222 -17.71 -11.00 -8.18
N ASP A 223 -16.46 -10.51 -8.22
CA ASP A 223 -15.91 -9.56 -7.26
C ASP A 223 -15.96 -8.11 -7.78
N MET A 224 -16.40 -7.89 -9.02
CA MET A 224 -16.45 -6.58 -9.64
C MET A 224 -17.28 -5.54 -8.85
N PRO A 225 -18.43 -5.87 -8.24
CA PRO A 225 -19.16 -4.92 -7.42
C PRO A 225 -18.32 -4.38 -6.25
N ALA A 226 -17.63 -5.25 -5.53
CA ALA A 226 -16.76 -4.86 -4.40
C ALA A 226 -15.54 -4.07 -4.89
N PHE A 227 -15.00 -4.40 -6.05
CA PHE A 227 -13.91 -3.66 -6.67
C PHE A 227 -14.33 -2.24 -7.05
N ARG A 228 -15.51 -2.04 -7.63
CA ARG A 228 -16.04 -0.71 -7.93
C ARG A 228 -16.30 0.13 -6.68
N GLU A 229 -16.70 -0.49 -5.56
CA GLU A 229 -16.80 0.21 -4.26
C GLU A 229 -15.44 0.71 -3.77
N LEU A 230 -14.35 -0.06 -3.97
CA LEU A 230 -12.99 0.38 -3.66
C LEU A 230 -12.56 1.56 -4.55
N ILE A 231 -12.91 1.55 -5.83
CA ILE A 231 -12.65 2.69 -6.74
C ILE A 231 -13.45 3.93 -6.27
N ALA A 232 -14.72 3.75 -5.92
CA ALA A 232 -15.55 4.84 -5.40
C ALA A 232 -14.98 5.45 -4.10
N ALA A 233 -14.36 4.61 -3.24
CA ALA A 233 -13.71 5.09 -2.03
C ALA A 233 -12.51 6.01 -2.32
N ALA A 234 -11.76 5.79 -3.40
CA ALA A 234 -10.70 6.70 -3.84
C ALA A 234 -11.25 8.07 -4.28
N GLY A 235 -12.44 8.11 -4.88
CA GLY A 235 -13.13 9.36 -5.23
C GLY A 235 -13.43 10.26 -4.02
N LYS A 236 -13.64 9.68 -2.83
CA LYS A 236 -13.83 10.44 -1.58
C LYS A 236 -12.58 11.22 -1.16
N LEU A 237 -11.41 10.84 -1.66
CA LEU A 237 -10.16 11.57 -1.45
C LEU A 237 -9.94 12.72 -2.44
N GLY A 238 -10.94 13.05 -3.25
CA GLY A 238 -10.89 14.14 -4.23
C GLY A 238 -10.18 13.79 -5.54
N VAL A 239 -9.92 12.52 -5.80
CA VAL A 239 -9.27 12.04 -7.02
C VAL A 239 -10.23 12.17 -8.19
N LYS A 240 -9.80 12.87 -9.25
CA LYS A 240 -10.64 13.12 -10.45
C LYS A 240 -10.49 12.06 -11.55
N SER A 241 -9.39 11.34 -11.54
CA SER A 241 -9.04 10.25 -12.45
C SER A 241 -8.38 9.16 -11.65
N TYR A 242 -8.57 7.89 -12.00
CA TYR A 242 -8.00 6.79 -11.22
C TYR A 242 -6.47 6.81 -11.21
N TYR A 243 -5.86 7.19 -12.31
CA TYR A 243 -4.42 7.41 -12.43
C TYR A 243 -4.08 8.85 -12.77
N GLY A 244 -2.90 9.30 -12.35
CA GLY A 244 -2.35 10.58 -12.74
C GLY A 244 -1.91 10.62 -14.21
N GLU A 245 -1.76 11.83 -14.74
CA GLU A 245 -1.46 12.06 -16.16
C GLU A 245 -0.16 11.39 -16.62
N ALA A 246 0.91 11.50 -15.84
CA ALA A 246 2.21 10.94 -16.24
C ALA A 246 2.14 9.41 -16.38
N MET A 247 1.42 8.72 -15.49
CA MET A 247 1.25 7.27 -15.54
C MET A 247 0.60 6.80 -16.85
N VAL A 248 -0.47 7.48 -17.30
CA VAL A 248 -1.20 7.08 -18.50
C VAL A 248 -0.50 7.55 -19.77
N ARG A 249 -0.04 8.79 -19.80
CA ARG A 249 0.57 9.39 -20.99
C ARG A 249 1.86 8.72 -21.42
N THR A 250 2.67 8.26 -20.44
CA THR A 250 3.94 7.59 -20.70
C THR A 250 3.85 6.07 -20.70
N ALA A 251 2.62 5.52 -20.61
CA ALA A 251 2.44 4.08 -20.51
C ALA A 251 2.95 3.36 -21.76
N THR A 252 3.78 2.34 -21.55
CA THR A 252 4.09 1.34 -22.54
C THR A 252 2.85 0.47 -22.82
N PRO A 253 2.77 -0.24 -23.95
CA PRO A 253 1.69 -1.20 -24.16
C PRO A 253 1.56 -2.23 -23.03
N GLU A 254 2.68 -2.68 -22.47
CA GLU A 254 2.68 -3.62 -21.33
C GLU A 254 2.12 -2.97 -20.06
N ARG A 255 2.60 -1.77 -19.71
CA ARG A 255 2.05 -1.02 -18.55
C ARG A 255 0.54 -0.82 -18.71
N MET A 256 0.08 -0.47 -19.89
CA MET A 256 -1.34 -0.22 -20.14
C MET A 256 -2.22 -1.45 -19.85
N LEU A 257 -1.73 -2.67 -20.09
CA LEU A 257 -2.45 -3.91 -19.71
C LEU A 257 -2.76 -3.97 -18.21
N HIS A 258 -1.82 -3.49 -17.39
CA HIS A 258 -1.96 -3.47 -15.93
C HIS A 258 -2.78 -2.29 -15.40
N LEU A 259 -3.06 -1.28 -16.23
CA LEU A 259 -3.90 -0.13 -15.88
C LEU A 259 -5.36 -0.31 -16.32
N GLN A 260 -5.59 -1.09 -17.37
CA GLN A 260 -6.84 -1.11 -18.12
C GLN A 260 -8.07 -1.40 -17.26
N GLN A 261 -8.02 -2.42 -16.39
CA GLN A 261 -9.20 -2.79 -15.59
C GLN A 261 -9.65 -1.68 -14.64
N CYS A 262 -8.72 -0.92 -14.07
CA CYS A 262 -9.06 0.24 -13.24
C CYS A 262 -9.61 1.40 -14.09
N LEU A 263 -9.03 1.63 -15.28
CA LEU A 263 -9.51 2.67 -16.21
C LEU A 263 -10.93 2.37 -16.71
N ASP A 264 -11.23 1.12 -17.03
CA ASP A 264 -12.56 0.69 -17.49
C ASP A 264 -13.63 0.85 -16.39
N ASN A 265 -13.24 0.93 -15.14
CA ASN A 265 -14.14 1.06 -13.99
C ASN A 265 -14.03 2.42 -13.28
N GLN A 266 -13.27 3.38 -13.82
CA GLN A 266 -13.04 4.65 -13.15
C GLN A 266 -14.28 5.57 -13.06
N ASP A 267 -15.34 5.29 -13.80
CA ASP A 267 -16.65 5.94 -13.65
C ASP A 267 -17.19 5.79 -12.22
N ALA A 268 -16.83 4.72 -11.53
CA ALA A 268 -17.19 4.49 -10.12
C ALA A 268 -16.65 5.59 -9.19
N LEU A 269 -15.58 6.32 -9.54
CA LEU A 269 -15.07 7.46 -8.74
C LEU A 269 -16.17 8.51 -8.47
N PHE A 270 -17.14 8.63 -9.35
CA PHE A 270 -18.18 9.66 -9.32
C PHE A 270 -19.49 9.18 -8.68
N PHE A 271 -19.65 7.92 -8.33
CA PHE A 271 -20.89 7.40 -7.74
C PHE A 271 -21.30 8.10 -6.44
N PHE A 272 -20.33 8.58 -5.68
CA PHE A 272 -20.60 9.30 -4.43
C PHE A 272 -21.26 10.66 -4.66
N PHE A 273 -20.94 11.33 -5.75
CA PHE A 273 -21.54 12.63 -6.10
C PHE A 273 -23.02 12.49 -6.52
N ILE A 274 -23.37 11.39 -7.18
CA ILE A 274 -24.73 11.14 -7.62
C ILE A 274 -25.66 10.90 -6.41
N PHE A 275 -25.22 10.14 -5.41
CA PHE A 275 -26.03 9.88 -4.20
C PHE A 275 -26.24 11.15 -3.35
N VAL A 276 -25.24 12.00 -3.22
CA VAL A 276 -25.37 13.26 -2.47
C VAL A 276 -26.28 14.24 -3.22
N TYR A 277 -26.16 14.34 -4.55
CA TYR A 277 -27.05 15.19 -5.37
C TYR A 277 -28.50 14.69 -5.34
N VAL A 278 -28.75 13.41 -5.44
CA VAL A 278 -30.10 12.82 -5.39
C VAL A 278 -30.74 13.02 -4.02
N LEU A 279 -30.00 12.86 -2.93
CA LEU A 279 -30.52 13.12 -1.58
C LEU A 279 -30.82 14.61 -1.32
N VAL A 280 -30.04 15.54 -1.86
CA VAL A 280 -30.27 16.98 -1.72
C VAL A 280 -31.44 17.46 -2.58
N PHE A 281 -31.78 16.78 -3.69
CA PHE A 281 -32.93 17.13 -4.54
C PHE A 281 -34.23 16.43 -4.16
N ILE A 282 -34.20 15.34 -3.36
CA ILE A 282 -35.43 14.67 -2.90
C ILE A 282 -35.93 15.25 -1.56
N ILE A 283 -35.10 16.01 -0.83
CA ILE A 283 -35.45 16.63 0.47
C ILE A 283 -35.79 18.14 0.30
N LYS A 284 -35.92 18.62 -0.91
CA LYS A 284 -36.59 19.91 -1.22
C LYS A 284 -37.94 19.65 -1.87
#